data_e86ca176cf99bbaa85496255e309eec5
#
_entry.id   e86ca176cf99bbaa85496255e309eec5
#
_cell.length_a   1.000
_cell.length_b   1.000
_cell.length_c   1.000
_cell.angle_alpha   90.00
_cell.angle_beta   90.00
_cell.angle_gamma   90.00
#
_symmetry.space_group_name_H-M   'P 1'
#
loop_
_entity.id
_entity.type
_entity.pdbx_description
1 polymer ?
#
loop_
_entity_poly.entity_id
_entity_poly.type
_entity_poly.pdbx_seq_one_letter_code
_entity_poly.pdbx_strand_id
1 'polypeptide(L)'
;MLSGKKVLITGASSGIGKAISQALLAEGAHVIGLCRSIENLSEGVTPLACDLTVPAEIESAFASLASLDALDVLINNAGIAYLSPITTGDPAQWDRMWKVNVNALGLCSQHALKLFPKSGGHILNISSLSGHRVPPTGGFYAATKFAVRAITDALRAELKLAKSSTRVSSISPGFVDTPLLDQYFEGREDQLSKTRAEVNMLTTKDIAATALHIINSPAGVEINDVQMRSTDQSV
;
A
#
# COMPACT_ATOMS: atom_id res chain seq x y z
N MET A 1 5.48 16.40 -12.46
CA MET A 1 5.11 17.35 -11.39
C MET A 1 3.78 16.88 -10.79
N LEU A 2 3.71 16.82 -9.47
CA LEU A 2 2.53 16.32 -8.74
C LEU A 2 1.57 17.44 -8.32
N SER A 3 1.95 18.70 -8.55
CA SER A 3 1.11 19.86 -8.23
C SER A 3 -0.28 19.74 -8.87
N GLY A 4 -1.32 19.85 -8.04
CA GLY A 4 -2.72 19.74 -8.44
C GLY A 4 -3.23 18.30 -8.69
N LYS A 5 -2.36 17.28 -8.65
CA LYS A 5 -2.77 15.89 -8.79
C LYS A 5 -3.59 15.42 -7.58
N LYS A 6 -4.68 14.70 -7.83
CA LYS A 6 -5.52 14.11 -6.79
C LYS A 6 -5.08 12.67 -6.53
N VAL A 7 -4.62 12.41 -5.31
CA VAL A 7 -4.05 11.13 -4.89
C VAL A 7 -4.85 10.55 -3.72
N LEU A 8 -5.38 9.36 -3.89
CA LEU A 8 -6.03 8.60 -2.82
C LEU A 8 -5.04 7.59 -2.23
N ILE A 9 -4.87 7.60 -0.91
CA ILE A 9 -3.98 6.70 -0.19
C ILE A 9 -4.77 5.91 0.85
N THR A 10 -4.74 4.59 0.77
CA THR A 10 -5.29 3.74 1.81
C THR A 10 -4.30 3.58 2.96
N GLY A 11 -4.79 3.63 4.21
CA GLY A 11 -3.92 3.52 5.40
C GLY A 11 -3.00 4.73 5.60
N ALA A 12 -3.48 5.94 5.28
CA ALA A 12 -2.72 7.18 5.33
C ALA A 12 -2.43 7.72 6.75
N SER A 13 -3.02 7.13 7.80
CA SER A 13 -2.94 7.64 9.18
C SER A 13 -1.63 7.29 9.91
N SER A 14 -0.83 6.35 9.40
CA SER A 14 0.40 5.91 10.07
C SER A 14 1.46 5.39 9.09
N GLY A 15 2.66 5.15 9.59
CA GLY A 15 3.74 4.44 8.89
C GLY A 15 4.04 4.98 7.50
N ILE A 16 4.15 4.08 6.54
CA ILE A 16 4.48 4.39 5.14
C ILE A 16 3.45 5.32 4.50
N GLY A 17 2.14 5.03 4.70
CA GLY A 17 1.07 5.84 4.12
C GLY A 17 1.10 7.29 4.58
N LYS A 18 1.37 7.52 5.86
CA LYS A 18 1.52 8.88 6.41
C LYS A 18 2.73 9.61 5.82
N ALA A 19 3.87 8.93 5.68
CA ALA A 19 5.07 9.53 5.09
C ALA A 19 4.88 9.85 3.60
N ILE A 20 4.24 8.96 2.84
CA ILE A 20 3.91 9.23 1.44
C ILE A 20 2.94 10.42 1.33
N SER A 21 1.91 10.48 2.19
CA SER A 21 0.96 11.61 2.21
C SER A 21 1.69 12.95 2.41
N GLN A 22 2.59 13.02 3.38
CA GLN A 22 3.37 14.22 3.66
C GLN A 22 4.28 14.62 2.48
N ALA A 23 4.93 13.64 1.86
CA ALA A 23 5.79 13.87 0.72
C ALA A 23 5.01 14.38 -0.51
N LEU A 24 3.81 13.84 -0.75
CA LEU A 24 2.93 14.28 -1.83
C LEU A 24 2.36 15.68 -1.61
N LEU A 25 1.98 16.02 -0.37
CA LEU A 25 1.54 17.37 -0.01
C LEU A 25 2.65 18.40 -0.24
N ALA A 26 3.91 18.06 0.10
CA ALA A 26 5.06 18.91 -0.13
C ALA A 26 5.31 19.18 -1.63
N GLU A 27 4.92 18.25 -2.51
CA GLU A 27 4.98 18.40 -3.97
C GLU A 27 3.73 19.10 -4.56
N GLY A 28 2.80 19.56 -3.72
CA GLY A 28 1.60 20.28 -4.12
C GLY A 28 0.44 19.40 -4.61
N ALA A 29 0.44 18.12 -4.29
CA ALA A 29 -0.68 17.24 -4.59
C ALA A 29 -1.86 17.44 -3.63
N HIS A 30 -3.07 17.14 -4.08
CA HIS A 30 -4.26 17.02 -3.24
C HIS A 30 -4.37 15.57 -2.76
N VAL A 31 -4.11 15.34 -1.47
CA VAL A 31 -4.08 14.00 -0.88
C VAL A 31 -5.38 13.70 -0.15
N ILE A 32 -6.01 12.58 -0.47
CA ILE A 32 -7.18 12.01 0.20
C ILE A 32 -6.69 10.78 0.97
N GLY A 33 -6.87 10.79 2.28
CA GLY A 33 -6.45 9.70 3.17
C GLY A 33 -7.62 8.81 3.57
N LEU A 34 -7.67 7.61 3.03
CA LEU A 34 -8.68 6.62 3.36
C LEU A 34 -8.20 5.72 4.49
N CYS A 35 -8.81 5.83 5.66
CA CYS A 35 -8.44 5.07 6.87
C CYS A 35 -9.56 5.11 7.92
N ARG A 36 -9.44 4.27 8.97
CA ARG A 36 -10.35 4.29 10.12
C ARG A 36 -10.07 5.47 11.05
N SER A 37 -8.79 5.72 11.35
CA SER A 37 -8.33 6.71 12.32
C SER A 37 -8.02 8.03 11.62
N ILE A 38 -9.06 8.74 11.20
CA ILE A 38 -8.92 10.01 10.45
C ILE A 38 -8.29 11.13 11.27
N GLU A 39 -8.42 11.08 12.60
CA GLU A 39 -7.80 12.01 13.55
C GLU A 39 -6.26 11.97 13.55
N ASN A 40 -5.66 10.88 13.04
CA ASN A 40 -4.21 10.71 12.97
C ASN A 40 -3.61 11.12 11.60
N LEU A 41 -4.44 11.60 10.68
CA LEU A 41 -3.97 12.09 9.38
C LEU A 41 -3.08 13.33 9.55
N SER A 42 -2.14 13.50 8.63
CA SER A 42 -1.34 14.73 8.57
C SER A 42 -2.20 15.92 8.18
N GLU A 43 -1.84 17.10 8.68
CA GLU A 43 -2.46 18.35 8.25
C GLU A 43 -2.40 18.49 6.71
N GLY A 44 -3.48 18.96 6.10
CA GLY A 44 -3.61 19.09 4.65
C GLY A 44 -4.12 17.84 3.94
N VAL A 45 -4.20 16.68 4.60
CA VAL A 45 -4.82 15.47 4.04
C VAL A 45 -6.34 15.54 4.21
N THR A 46 -7.07 15.39 3.11
CA THR A 46 -8.55 15.29 3.15
C THR A 46 -8.95 13.94 3.74
N PRO A 47 -9.71 13.90 4.84
CA PRO A 47 -10.08 12.66 5.49
C PRO A 47 -11.19 11.91 4.73
N LEU A 48 -11.06 10.59 4.63
CA LEU A 48 -12.08 9.68 4.13
C LEU A 48 -12.15 8.46 5.05
N ALA A 49 -13.14 8.44 5.95
CA ALA A 49 -13.32 7.35 6.91
C ALA A 49 -13.79 6.07 6.20
N CYS A 50 -13.11 4.93 6.48
CA CYS A 50 -13.50 3.64 5.91
C CYS A 50 -12.81 2.49 6.66
N ASP A 51 -13.58 1.47 7.02
CA ASP A 51 -13.02 0.16 7.41
C ASP A 51 -12.88 -0.72 6.16
N LEU A 52 -11.64 -0.97 5.78
CA LEU A 52 -11.30 -1.77 4.60
C LEU A 52 -11.65 -3.26 4.74
N THR A 53 -12.08 -3.72 5.91
CA THR A 53 -12.62 -5.08 6.09
C THR A 53 -14.08 -5.19 5.63
N VAL A 54 -14.75 -4.06 5.37
CA VAL A 54 -16.18 -3.96 5.03
C VAL A 54 -16.35 -3.47 3.58
N PRO A 55 -16.64 -4.36 2.62
CA PRO A 55 -16.77 -3.98 1.20
C PRO A 55 -17.75 -2.83 0.93
N ALA A 56 -18.88 -2.78 1.66
CA ALA A 56 -19.88 -1.72 1.51
C ALA A 56 -19.35 -0.34 1.93
N GLU A 57 -18.43 -0.26 2.91
CA GLU A 57 -17.79 0.99 3.28
C GLU A 57 -16.81 1.46 2.21
N ILE A 58 -16.08 0.54 1.56
CA ILE A 58 -15.20 0.85 0.43
C ILE A 58 -16.05 1.44 -0.72
N GLU A 59 -17.14 0.77 -1.07
CA GLU A 59 -18.06 1.25 -2.12
C GLU A 59 -18.60 2.64 -1.80
N SER A 60 -19.09 2.86 -0.58
CA SER A 60 -19.62 4.15 -0.11
C SER A 60 -18.54 5.25 -0.15
N ALA A 61 -17.32 4.94 0.32
CA ALA A 61 -16.21 5.88 0.28
C ALA A 61 -15.87 6.32 -1.14
N PHE A 62 -15.77 5.40 -2.08
CA PHE A 62 -15.51 5.74 -3.48
C PHE A 62 -16.70 6.45 -4.15
N ALA A 63 -17.93 6.12 -3.79
CA ALA A 63 -19.13 6.82 -4.27
C ALA A 63 -19.12 8.31 -3.86
N SER A 64 -18.64 8.63 -2.66
CA SER A 64 -18.52 10.02 -2.20
C SER A 64 -17.49 10.83 -3.00
N LEU A 65 -16.56 10.15 -3.70
CA LEU A 65 -15.58 10.79 -4.57
C LEU A 65 -16.10 11.03 -6.00
N ALA A 66 -17.34 10.65 -6.32
CA ALA A 66 -17.91 10.80 -7.68
C ALA A 66 -18.02 12.28 -8.13
N SER A 67 -18.00 13.23 -7.20
CA SER A 67 -17.97 14.67 -7.50
C SER A 67 -16.58 15.21 -7.85
N LEU A 68 -15.53 14.40 -7.73
CA LEU A 68 -14.20 14.77 -8.21
C LEU A 68 -14.20 14.77 -9.75
N ASP A 69 -13.54 15.79 -10.35
CA ASP A 69 -13.36 15.80 -11.80
C ASP A 69 -12.60 14.55 -12.29
N ALA A 70 -11.57 14.14 -11.54
CA ALA A 70 -10.82 12.89 -11.75
C ALA A 70 -9.98 12.53 -10.53
N LEU A 71 -9.65 11.26 -10.37
CA LEU A 71 -8.58 10.76 -9.50
C LEU A 71 -7.35 10.47 -10.38
N ASP A 72 -6.17 10.95 -10.02
CA ASP A 72 -4.95 10.72 -10.82
C ASP A 72 -4.18 9.49 -10.35
N VAL A 73 -4.12 9.24 -9.03
CA VAL A 73 -3.32 8.19 -8.43
C VAL A 73 -4.08 7.50 -7.31
N LEU A 74 -4.05 6.17 -7.30
CA LEU A 74 -4.41 5.35 -6.15
C LEU A 74 -3.14 4.73 -5.56
N ILE A 75 -2.94 4.87 -4.25
CA ILE A 75 -1.89 4.16 -3.51
C ILE A 75 -2.54 3.17 -2.55
N ASN A 76 -2.49 1.91 -2.89
CA ASN A 76 -2.90 0.82 -2.02
C ASN A 76 -1.77 0.53 -1.03
N ASN A 77 -1.78 1.24 0.08
CA ASN A 77 -0.78 1.11 1.14
C ASN A 77 -1.31 0.39 2.38
N ALA A 78 -2.61 0.43 2.64
CA ALA A 78 -3.17 -0.23 3.81
C ALA A 78 -2.78 -1.70 3.87
N GLY A 79 -2.37 -2.14 5.05
CA GLY A 79 -2.00 -3.54 5.29
C GLY A 79 -1.91 -3.81 6.77
N ILE A 80 -2.10 -5.07 7.12
CA ILE A 80 -1.88 -5.60 8.46
C ILE A 80 -1.01 -6.83 8.38
N ALA A 81 -0.29 -7.12 9.46
CA ALA A 81 0.63 -8.24 9.50
C ALA A 81 0.59 -8.90 10.89
N TYR A 82 0.51 -10.20 10.89
CA TYR A 82 0.66 -11.03 12.08
C TYR A 82 1.64 -12.14 11.82
N LEU A 83 2.50 -12.41 12.78
CA LEU A 83 3.37 -13.58 12.76
C LEU A 83 2.54 -14.82 13.14
N SER A 84 1.77 -15.29 12.18
CA SER A 84 0.76 -16.35 12.34
C SER A 84 1.11 -17.55 11.45
N PRO A 85 1.87 -18.55 11.98
CA PRO A 85 2.30 -19.73 11.23
C PRO A 85 1.11 -20.54 10.74
N ILE A 86 1.27 -21.23 9.60
CA ILE A 86 0.20 -22.11 9.06
C ILE A 86 -0.13 -23.27 10.02
N THR A 87 0.88 -23.75 10.75
CA THR A 87 0.72 -24.92 11.63
C THR A 87 -0.02 -24.62 12.94
N THR A 88 0.04 -23.37 13.43
CA THR A 88 -0.46 -23.02 14.78
C THR A 88 -1.10 -21.63 14.85
N GLY A 89 -1.21 -20.94 13.72
CA GLY A 89 -1.74 -19.58 13.68
C GLY A 89 -3.25 -19.51 13.85
N ASP A 90 -3.73 -18.32 14.18
CA ASP A 90 -5.15 -18.04 14.36
C ASP A 90 -5.83 -17.77 13.00
N PRO A 91 -6.83 -18.57 12.59
CA PRO A 91 -7.59 -18.35 11.36
C PRO A 91 -8.29 -16.98 11.30
N ALA A 92 -8.65 -16.37 12.42
CA ALA A 92 -9.24 -15.04 12.45
C ALA A 92 -8.23 -13.96 12.02
N GLN A 93 -6.96 -14.10 12.39
CA GLN A 93 -5.89 -13.24 11.90
C GLN A 93 -5.65 -13.42 10.39
N TRP A 94 -5.76 -14.66 9.90
CA TRP A 94 -5.63 -14.94 8.46
C TRP A 94 -6.74 -14.29 7.65
N ASP A 95 -7.99 -14.47 8.06
CA ASP A 95 -9.16 -13.84 7.43
C ASP A 95 -9.02 -12.32 7.39
N ARG A 96 -8.62 -11.73 8.53
CA ARG A 96 -8.41 -10.28 8.60
C ARG A 96 -7.29 -9.79 7.68
N MET A 97 -6.14 -10.50 7.63
CA MET A 97 -5.06 -10.18 6.69
C MET A 97 -5.54 -10.29 5.23
N TRP A 98 -6.32 -11.31 4.92
CA TRP A 98 -6.85 -11.49 3.56
C TRP A 98 -7.79 -10.36 3.17
N LYS A 99 -8.73 -10.01 4.04
CA LYS A 99 -9.67 -8.91 3.81
C LYS A 99 -8.97 -7.58 3.55
N VAL A 100 -7.99 -7.21 4.39
CA VAL A 100 -7.32 -5.91 4.28
C VAL A 100 -6.27 -5.90 3.17
N ASN A 101 -5.38 -6.90 3.14
CA ASN A 101 -4.22 -6.87 2.25
C ASN A 101 -4.57 -7.24 0.81
N VAL A 102 -5.61 -8.05 0.59
CA VAL A 102 -5.94 -8.63 -0.71
C VAL A 102 -7.27 -8.11 -1.26
N ASN A 103 -8.38 -8.38 -0.56
CA ASN A 103 -9.71 -8.02 -1.06
C ASN A 103 -9.87 -6.50 -1.18
N ALA A 104 -9.49 -5.75 -0.15
CA ALA A 104 -9.59 -4.29 -0.17
C ALA A 104 -8.74 -3.66 -1.28
N LEU A 105 -7.51 -4.17 -1.51
CA LEU A 105 -6.67 -3.70 -2.61
C LEU A 105 -7.36 -3.89 -3.97
N GLY A 106 -7.94 -5.07 -4.21
CA GLY A 106 -8.70 -5.35 -5.43
C GLY A 106 -9.89 -4.42 -5.60
N LEU A 107 -10.72 -4.27 -4.56
CA LEU A 107 -11.90 -3.41 -4.57
C LEU A 107 -11.53 -1.93 -4.78
N CYS A 108 -10.55 -1.41 -4.02
CA CYS A 108 -10.08 -0.03 -4.18
C CYS A 108 -9.57 0.21 -5.61
N SER A 109 -8.82 -0.74 -6.18
CA SER A 109 -8.33 -0.64 -7.56
C SER A 109 -9.49 -0.61 -8.56
N GLN A 110 -10.48 -1.50 -8.41
CA GLN A 110 -11.65 -1.56 -9.28
C GLN A 110 -12.47 -0.26 -9.25
N HIS A 111 -12.66 0.33 -8.06
CA HIS A 111 -13.38 1.59 -7.94
C HIS A 111 -12.56 2.77 -8.45
N ALA A 112 -11.27 2.82 -8.20
CA ALA A 112 -10.40 3.90 -8.68
C ALA A 112 -10.33 3.96 -10.21
N LEU A 113 -10.33 2.82 -10.88
CA LEU A 113 -10.35 2.76 -12.36
C LEU A 113 -11.56 3.48 -12.98
N LYS A 114 -12.68 3.57 -12.27
CA LYS A 114 -13.89 4.29 -12.72
C LYS A 114 -13.76 5.81 -12.56
N LEU A 115 -12.83 6.26 -11.69
CA LEU A 115 -12.59 7.67 -11.38
C LEU A 115 -11.37 8.24 -12.12
N PHE A 116 -10.56 7.40 -12.75
CA PHE A 116 -9.39 7.85 -13.50
C PHE A 116 -9.79 8.60 -14.77
N PRO A 117 -9.01 9.61 -15.17
CA PRO A 117 -9.25 10.33 -16.42
C PRO A 117 -9.04 9.40 -17.62
N LYS A 118 -9.62 9.76 -18.78
CA LYS A 118 -9.43 9.01 -20.03
C LYS A 118 -7.96 8.90 -20.48
N SER A 119 -7.12 9.82 -20.05
CA SER A 119 -5.67 9.79 -20.26
C SER A 119 -4.95 8.74 -19.43
N GLY A 120 -5.65 8.01 -18.56
CA GLY A 120 -5.11 7.02 -17.65
C GLY A 120 -4.77 7.60 -16.28
N GLY A 121 -4.70 6.73 -15.29
CA GLY A 121 -4.26 7.02 -13.92
C GLY A 121 -3.00 6.22 -13.56
N HIS A 122 -2.69 6.17 -12.27
CA HIS A 122 -1.62 5.32 -11.76
C HIS A 122 -2.05 4.59 -10.49
N ILE A 123 -1.93 3.26 -10.47
CA ILE A 123 -2.11 2.44 -9.27
C ILE A 123 -0.73 2.07 -8.74
N LEU A 124 -0.44 2.42 -7.49
CA LEU A 124 0.78 2.03 -6.78
C LEU A 124 0.41 1.12 -5.61
N ASN A 125 0.88 -0.12 -5.62
CA ASN A 125 0.62 -1.11 -4.59
C ASN A 125 1.83 -1.25 -3.65
N ILE A 126 1.63 -1.16 -2.33
CA ILE A 126 2.68 -1.46 -1.36
C ILE A 126 2.62 -2.95 -1.00
N SER A 127 3.57 -3.70 -1.57
CA SER A 127 3.75 -5.13 -1.33
C SER A 127 4.76 -5.35 -0.19
N SER A 128 5.64 -6.31 -0.33
CA SER A 128 6.72 -6.66 0.60
C SER A 128 7.70 -7.60 -0.09
N LEU A 129 8.93 -7.71 0.40
CA LEU A 129 9.82 -8.81 0.05
C LEU A 129 9.20 -10.18 0.37
N SER A 130 8.29 -10.24 1.35
CA SER A 130 7.49 -11.44 1.63
C SER A 130 6.52 -11.82 0.50
N GLY A 131 6.33 -11.00 -0.52
CA GLY A 131 5.64 -11.33 -1.77
C GLY A 131 6.54 -11.98 -2.84
N HIS A 132 7.85 -12.08 -2.58
CA HIS A 132 8.84 -12.68 -3.48
C HIS A 132 9.50 -13.93 -2.89
N ARG A 133 9.51 -14.04 -1.57
CA ARG A 133 10.04 -15.17 -0.82
C ARG A 133 9.23 -15.39 0.46
N VAL A 134 9.19 -16.61 0.93
CA VAL A 134 8.51 -16.95 2.19
C VAL A 134 9.58 -17.10 3.28
N PRO A 135 9.69 -16.16 4.24
CA PRO A 135 10.55 -16.35 5.38
C PRO A 135 10.02 -17.49 6.27
N PRO A 136 10.89 -18.19 7.05
CA PRO A 136 10.48 -19.34 7.86
C PRO A 136 9.30 -19.08 8.80
N THR A 137 9.12 -17.84 9.23
CA THR A 137 8.02 -17.40 10.11
C THR A 137 6.98 -16.56 9.40
N GLY A 138 7.09 -16.39 8.07
CA GLY A 138 6.24 -15.51 7.25
C GLY A 138 4.78 -15.89 7.23
N GLY A 139 4.48 -17.18 7.46
CA GLY A 139 3.14 -17.69 7.60
C GLY A 139 2.16 -17.21 6.53
N PHE A 140 0.96 -16.89 6.97
CA PHE A 140 -0.12 -16.45 6.09
C PHE A 140 0.11 -15.01 5.54
N TYR A 141 0.87 -14.18 6.23
CA TYR A 141 1.23 -12.84 5.74
C TYR A 141 1.93 -12.91 4.37
N ALA A 142 2.90 -13.81 4.22
CA ALA A 142 3.59 -13.98 2.95
C ALA A 142 2.60 -14.36 1.83
N ALA A 143 1.65 -15.29 2.09
CA ALA A 143 0.63 -15.65 1.12
C ALA A 143 -0.18 -14.43 0.65
N THR A 144 -0.57 -13.53 1.56
CA THR A 144 -1.27 -12.28 1.18
C THR A 144 -0.41 -11.38 0.28
N LYS A 145 0.90 -11.29 0.54
CA LYS A 145 1.80 -10.46 -0.27
C LYS A 145 2.15 -11.08 -1.63
N PHE A 146 2.17 -12.41 -1.75
CA PHE A 146 2.17 -13.08 -3.05
C PHE A 146 0.88 -12.80 -3.83
N ALA A 147 -0.28 -12.82 -3.15
CA ALA A 147 -1.55 -12.46 -3.77
C ALA A 147 -1.57 -11.00 -4.27
N VAL A 148 -1.05 -10.04 -3.49
CA VAL A 148 -0.90 -8.63 -3.92
C VAL A 148 -0.07 -8.54 -5.20
N ARG A 149 1.03 -9.26 -5.28
CA ARG A 149 1.87 -9.29 -6.47
C ARG A 149 1.12 -9.87 -7.67
N ALA A 150 0.44 -11.01 -7.50
CA ALA A 150 -0.34 -11.63 -8.56
C ALA A 150 -1.46 -10.71 -9.07
N ILE A 151 -2.17 -10.01 -8.18
CA ILE A 151 -3.19 -9.02 -8.54
C ILE A 151 -2.58 -7.84 -9.29
N THR A 152 -1.40 -7.36 -8.86
CA THR A 152 -0.68 -6.27 -9.53
C THR A 152 -0.35 -6.64 -10.99
N ASP A 153 0.15 -7.86 -11.21
CA ASP A 153 0.48 -8.36 -12.54
C ASP A 153 -0.78 -8.60 -13.39
N ALA A 154 -1.85 -9.13 -12.79
CA ALA A 154 -3.15 -9.30 -13.46
C ALA A 154 -3.75 -7.96 -13.91
N LEU A 155 -3.79 -6.97 -13.01
CA LEU A 155 -4.26 -5.61 -13.35
C LEU A 155 -3.50 -5.01 -14.53
N ARG A 156 -2.18 -5.14 -14.53
CA ARG A 156 -1.32 -4.65 -15.62
C ARG A 156 -1.66 -5.34 -16.94
N ALA A 157 -1.83 -6.66 -16.93
CA ALA A 157 -2.18 -7.45 -18.11
C ALA A 157 -3.57 -7.08 -18.64
N GLU A 158 -4.59 -6.97 -17.76
CA GLU A 158 -5.96 -6.61 -18.12
C GLU A 158 -6.03 -5.19 -18.71
N LEU A 159 -5.36 -4.22 -18.09
CA LEU A 159 -5.33 -2.83 -18.56
C LEU A 159 -4.62 -2.72 -19.91
N LYS A 160 -3.54 -3.48 -20.11
CA LYS A 160 -2.86 -3.53 -21.42
C LYS A 160 -3.75 -4.15 -22.50
N LEU A 161 -4.47 -5.22 -22.19
CA LEU A 161 -5.46 -5.83 -23.11
C LEU A 161 -6.58 -4.83 -23.46
N ALA A 162 -7.03 -4.05 -22.49
CA ALA A 162 -8.02 -2.98 -22.68
C ALA A 162 -7.46 -1.72 -23.36
N LYS A 163 -6.18 -1.71 -23.74
CA LYS A 163 -5.47 -0.53 -24.31
C LYS A 163 -5.55 0.72 -23.41
N SER A 164 -5.64 0.53 -22.12
CA SER A 164 -5.63 1.61 -21.14
C SER A 164 -4.23 2.23 -21.00
N SER A 165 -4.19 3.54 -20.79
CA SER A 165 -2.96 4.27 -20.45
C SER A 165 -2.69 4.28 -18.95
N THR A 166 -3.50 3.61 -18.13
CA THR A 166 -3.31 3.49 -16.69
C THR A 166 -2.10 2.61 -16.40
N ARG A 167 -1.20 3.10 -15.54
CA ARG A 167 0.00 2.39 -15.10
C ARG A 167 -0.26 1.65 -13.79
N VAL A 168 0.42 0.53 -13.59
CA VAL A 168 0.35 -0.25 -12.35
C VAL A 168 1.76 -0.57 -11.88
N SER A 169 2.10 -0.10 -10.70
CA SER A 169 3.42 -0.27 -10.09
C SER A 169 3.32 -0.91 -8.72
N SER A 170 4.41 -1.49 -8.23
CA SER A 170 4.52 -1.93 -6.85
C SER A 170 5.87 -1.53 -6.23
N ILE A 171 5.85 -1.36 -4.90
CA ILE A 171 7.04 -1.30 -4.06
C ILE A 171 6.99 -2.49 -3.12
N SER A 172 8.08 -3.23 -3.06
CA SER A 172 8.23 -4.43 -2.24
C SER A 172 9.34 -4.22 -1.18
N PRO A 173 9.03 -3.56 -0.04
CA PRO A 173 10.02 -3.27 0.99
C PRO A 173 10.42 -4.50 1.78
N GLY A 174 11.65 -4.47 2.32
CA GLY A 174 12.07 -5.27 3.46
C GLY A 174 11.52 -4.70 4.77
N PHE A 175 12.29 -4.83 5.85
CA PHE A 175 11.92 -4.25 7.13
C PHE A 175 11.94 -2.72 7.08
N VAL A 176 10.79 -2.13 7.44
CA VAL A 176 10.61 -0.68 7.59
C VAL A 176 10.17 -0.40 9.01
N ASP A 177 10.83 0.52 9.70
CA ASP A 177 10.48 0.86 11.08
C ASP A 177 9.13 1.60 11.12
N THR A 178 8.07 0.86 11.46
CA THR A 178 6.69 1.31 11.46
C THR A 178 5.86 0.57 12.50
N PRO A 179 4.69 1.10 12.91
CA PRO A 179 3.78 0.39 13.81
C PRO A 179 3.30 -0.98 13.28
N LEU A 180 3.34 -1.20 11.96
CA LEU A 180 3.04 -2.51 11.38
C LEU A 180 4.03 -3.59 11.84
N LEU A 181 5.29 -3.21 12.06
CA LEU A 181 6.31 -4.13 12.55
C LEU A 181 6.05 -4.53 14.00
N ASP A 182 5.59 -3.59 14.84
CA ASP A 182 5.20 -3.89 16.22
C ASP A 182 4.02 -4.88 16.23
N GLN A 183 3.00 -4.66 15.39
CA GLN A 183 1.88 -5.58 15.23
C GLN A 183 2.33 -6.97 14.72
N TYR A 184 3.27 -7.02 13.77
CA TYR A 184 3.79 -8.28 13.23
C TYR A 184 4.45 -9.14 14.31
N PHE A 185 5.16 -8.52 15.26
CA PHE A 185 5.84 -9.20 16.37
C PHE A 185 5.05 -9.16 17.69
N GLU A 186 3.76 -8.87 17.65
CA GLU A 186 2.92 -8.84 18.85
C GLU A 186 3.04 -10.16 19.63
N GLY A 187 3.37 -10.07 20.93
CA GLY A 187 3.67 -11.22 21.80
C GLY A 187 5.07 -11.85 21.59
N ARG A 188 5.95 -11.16 20.85
CA ARG A 188 7.34 -11.59 20.55
C ARG A 188 8.29 -10.41 20.55
N GLU A 189 8.17 -9.55 21.55
CA GLU A 189 8.89 -8.27 21.67
C GLU A 189 10.41 -8.46 21.71
N ASP A 190 10.89 -9.59 22.31
CA ASP A 190 12.31 -9.95 22.31
C ASP A 190 12.84 -10.18 20.89
N GLN A 191 12.05 -10.82 20.02
CA GLN A 191 12.44 -11.02 18.62
C GLN A 191 12.47 -9.70 17.85
N LEU A 192 11.50 -8.82 18.10
CA LEU A 192 11.49 -7.47 17.52
C LEU A 192 12.72 -6.67 17.95
N SER A 193 13.03 -6.68 19.25
CA SER A 193 14.18 -5.97 19.81
C SER A 193 15.50 -6.48 19.20
N LYS A 194 15.64 -7.80 19.05
CA LYS A 194 16.78 -8.41 18.38
C LYS A 194 16.87 -7.99 16.91
N THR A 195 15.77 -8.03 16.19
CA THR A 195 15.71 -7.62 14.77
C THR A 195 16.11 -6.14 14.61
N ARG A 196 15.62 -5.26 15.50
CA ARG A 196 15.99 -3.83 15.51
C ARG A 196 17.47 -3.60 15.85
N ALA A 197 18.09 -4.47 16.65
CA ALA A 197 19.51 -4.36 16.98
C ALA A 197 20.42 -4.87 15.85
N GLU A 198 19.96 -5.86 15.08
CA GLU A 198 20.75 -6.53 14.03
C GLU A 198 20.60 -5.90 12.64
N VAL A 199 19.50 -5.21 12.39
CA VAL A 199 19.17 -4.65 11.06
C VAL A 199 18.93 -3.16 11.18
N ASN A 200 19.74 -2.36 10.50
CA ASN A 200 19.44 -0.94 10.28
C ASN A 200 18.29 -0.84 9.27
N MET A 201 17.06 -0.73 9.75
CA MET A 201 15.86 -0.82 8.93
C MET A 201 15.71 0.36 7.97
N LEU A 202 14.96 0.15 6.90
CA LEU A 202 14.50 1.25 6.06
C LEU A 202 13.61 2.19 6.88
N THR A 203 13.67 3.46 6.53
CA THR A 203 12.75 4.46 7.07
C THR A 203 11.51 4.61 6.17
N THR A 204 10.43 5.14 6.72
CA THR A 204 9.24 5.48 5.93
C THR A 204 9.52 6.53 4.84
N LYS A 205 10.56 7.37 5.05
CA LYS A 205 11.01 8.37 4.06
C LYS A 205 11.65 7.73 2.84
N ASP A 206 12.37 6.61 2.99
CA ASP A 206 12.96 5.88 1.88
C ASP A 206 11.87 5.35 0.94
N ILE A 207 10.78 4.83 1.54
CA ILE A 207 9.62 4.36 0.77
C ILE A 207 8.88 5.52 0.10
N ALA A 208 8.71 6.64 0.81
CA ALA A 208 8.06 7.82 0.26
C ALA A 208 8.84 8.41 -0.93
N ALA A 209 10.15 8.51 -0.84
CA ALA A 209 11.01 8.95 -1.95
C ALA A 209 10.89 8.04 -3.17
N THR A 210 10.87 6.72 -2.95
CA THR A 210 10.67 5.74 -4.02
C THR A 210 9.27 5.86 -4.65
N ALA A 211 8.22 6.06 -3.85
CA ALA A 211 6.87 6.28 -4.33
C ALA A 211 6.78 7.54 -5.21
N LEU A 212 7.37 8.65 -4.77
CA LEU A 212 7.45 9.88 -5.57
C LEU A 212 8.19 9.66 -6.89
N HIS A 213 9.32 8.94 -6.87
CA HIS A 213 10.06 8.62 -8.08
C HIS A 213 9.21 7.84 -9.10
N ILE A 214 8.48 6.81 -8.63
CA ILE A 214 7.61 5.99 -9.46
C ILE A 214 6.47 6.83 -10.05
N ILE A 215 5.78 7.61 -9.22
CA ILE A 215 4.60 8.39 -9.64
C ILE A 215 5.01 9.49 -10.62
N ASN A 216 6.17 10.13 -10.43
CA ASN A 216 6.73 11.18 -11.29
C ASN A 216 7.39 10.66 -12.59
N SER A 217 7.47 9.34 -12.79
CA SER A 217 8.03 8.81 -14.05
C SER A 217 7.23 9.32 -15.25
N PRO A 218 7.86 9.54 -16.42
CA PRO A 218 7.17 10.01 -17.63
C PRO A 218 5.98 9.12 -18.00
N ALA A 219 4.95 9.68 -18.60
CA ALA A 219 3.70 8.97 -18.92
C ALA A 219 3.90 7.68 -19.74
N GLY A 220 4.93 7.63 -20.58
CA GLY A 220 5.28 6.44 -21.36
C GLY A 220 6.16 5.42 -20.63
N VAL A 221 6.46 5.66 -19.34
CA VAL A 221 7.32 4.79 -18.53
C VAL A 221 6.50 4.16 -17.41
N GLU A 222 6.47 2.83 -17.35
CA GLU A 222 5.86 2.07 -16.27
C GLU A 222 6.95 1.31 -15.50
N ILE A 223 7.19 1.74 -14.25
CA ILE A 223 8.08 1.03 -13.32
C ILE A 223 7.26 -0.07 -12.67
N ASN A 224 7.56 -1.33 -12.99
CA ASN A 224 6.69 -2.45 -12.62
C ASN A 224 6.77 -2.82 -11.14
N ASP A 225 7.99 -3.08 -10.64
CA ASP A 225 8.21 -3.45 -9.25
C ASP A 225 9.58 -2.94 -8.78
N VAL A 226 9.61 -2.38 -7.58
CA VAL A 226 10.84 -1.96 -6.91
C VAL A 226 10.99 -2.74 -5.63
N GLN A 227 11.92 -3.70 -5.62
CA GLN A 227 12.32 -4.39 -4.41
C GLN A 227 13.41 -3.58 -3.71
N MET A 228 13.21 -3.27 -2.44
CA MET A 228 14.17 -2.50 -1.66
C MET A 228 14.30 -3.02 -0.24
N ARG A 229 15.51 -3.01 0.27
CA ARG A 229 15.80 -3.40 1.65
C ARG A 229 17.03 -2.64 2.16
N SER A 230 17.20 -2.64 3.47
CA SER A 230 18.47 -2.25 4.07
C SER A 230 19.61 -3.16 3.57
N THR A 231 20.79 -2.59 3.43
CA THR A 231 22.01 -3.35 3.09
C THR A 231 22.35 -4.41 4.12
N ASP A 232 21.93 -4.20 5.37
CA ASP A 232 22.18 -5.11 6.50
C ASP A 232 21.16 -6.27 6.57
N GLN A 233 20.03 -6.12 5.87
CA GLN A 233 19.02 -7.17 5.83
C GLN A 233 19.43 -8.29 4.89
N SER A 234 19.63 -9.50 5.44
CA SER A 234 19.90 -10.72 4.66
C SER A 234 18.77 -11.03 3.68
N VAL A 235 19.11 -11.69 2.59
CA VAL A 235 18.16 -12.10 1.56
C VAL A 235 17.31 -13.26 2.05
#